data_4c796db064e745843c17366898670325
#
_entry.id   4c796db064e745843c17366898670325
#
_cell.length_a   1.000
_cell.length_b   1.000
_cell.length_c   1.000
_cell.angle_alpha   90.00
_cell.angle_beta   90.00
_cell.angle_gamma   90.00
#
_symmetry.space_group_name_H-M   'P 1'
#
loop_
_entity.id
_entity.type
_entity.pdbx_description
1 polymer ?
#
loop_
_entity_poly.entity_id
_entity_poly.type
_entity_poly.pdbx_seq_one_letter_code
_entity_poly.pdbx_strand_id
1 'polypeptide(L)'
;RFTHKYEVKPQFCVINFDDPRHSHRCNPINADFLTDIADAYEAAYVIMIGLNRSWAQKQGDFFVESPVVLLTAIIWFLRIYQNGKYCTFPHAIELLNKKYEEVFTILMARPELENYLSAFVDAWQGGAQEQLQGQIASAKIPLSRIISPALYWVMSGDDFSLDLNNPQAPKILCVGSNPDRQNIYSAALSLYNSRIVKTINRKGKLKCGVVIDELPTIFFKGLDNLIATARSNRVAV
;
A
#
# COMPACT_ATOMS: atom_id res chain seq x y z
N ARG A 1 -18.97 -20.05 -14.69
CA ARG A 1 -20.00 -21.08 -14.34
C ARG A 1 -20.67 -20.87 -12.98
N PHE A 2 -20.02 -20.22 -12.01
CA PHE A 2 -20.54 -20.04 -10.64
C PHE A 2 -21.24 -18.70 -10.38
N THR A 3 -21.26 -17.79 -11.35
CA THR A 3 -21.73 -16.41 -11.18
C THR A 3 -23.22 -16.19 -11.46
N HIS A 4 -23.92 -17.16 -12.06
CA HIS A 4 -25.34 -17.02 -12.44
C HIS A 4 -26.33 -17.13 -11.28
N LYS A 5 -25.85 -17.40 -10.05
CA LYS A 5 -26.68 -17.43 -8.83
C LYS A 5 -26.73 -16.10 -8.09
N TYR A 6 -26.04 -15.08 -8.57
CA TYR A 6 -26.03 -13.75 -7.96
C TYR A 6 -26.99 -12.83 -8.69
N GLU A 7 -27.73 -12.03 -7.95
CA GLU A 7 -28.62 -10.99 -8.51
C GLU A 7 -27.84 -10.01 -9.38
N VAL A 8 -26.63 -9.63 -8.93
CA VAL A 8 -25.67 -8.84 -9.70
C VAL A 8 -24.49 -9.72 -10.07
N LYS A 9 -24.19 -9.82 -11.36
CA LYS A 9 -23.08 -10.63 -11.89
C LYS A 9 -21.74 -10.05 -11.41
N PRO A 10 -20.89 -10.82 -10.71
CA PRO A 10 -19.59 -10.35 -10.28
C PRO A 10 -18.66 -10.03 -11.47
N GLN A 11 -17.94 -8.93 -11.36
CA GLN A 11 -16.83 -8.61 -12.26
C GLN A 11 -15.64 -9.53 -11.92
N PHE A 12 -15.05 -10.16 -12.94
CA PHE A 12 -13.81 -10.91 -12.76
C PHE A 12 -12.61 -9.99 -12.98
N CYS A 13 -11.73 -9.90 -11.98
CA CYS A 13 -10.55 -9.06 -11.99
C CYS A 13 -9.30 -9.91 -11.75
N VAL A 14 -8.19 -9.51 -12.34
CA VAL A 14 -6.89 -10.17 -12.19
C VAL A 14 -5.84 -9.12 -11.91
N ILE A 15 -4.95 -9.36 -10.95
CA ILE A 15 -3.70 -8.62 -10.77
C ILE A 15 -2.55 -9.59 -11.11
N ASN A 16 -1.79 -9.22 -12.13
CA ASN A 16 -0.64 -9.99 -12.60
C ASN A 16 0.50 -9.03 -12.99
N PHE A 17 1.55 -9.02 -12.20
CA PHE A 17 2.71 -8.16 -12.44
C PHE A 17 3.67 -8.70 -13.50
N ASP A 18 3.61 -10.00 -13.82
CA ASP A 18 4.46 -10.61 -14.85
C ASP A 18 3.94 -10.35 -16.27
N ASP A 19 2.63 -10.27 -16.43
CA ASP A 19 2.02 -9.94 -17.72
C ASP A 19 0.98 -8.82 -17.56
N PRO A 20 1.41 -7.56 -17.58
CA PRO A 20 0.52 -6.41 -17.44
C PRO A 20 -0.57 -6.31 -18.50
N ARG A 21 -0.39 -6.96 -19.66
CA ARG A 21 -1.40 -6.98 -20.75
C ARG A 21 -2.62 -7.82 -20.38
N HIS A 22 -2.45 -8.79 -19.47
CA HIS A 22 -3.51 -9.65 -18.94
C HIS A 22 -3.82 -9.32 -17.48
N SER A 23 -3.46 -8.13 -17.02
CA SER A 23 -3.74 -7.62 -15.68
C SER A 23 -4.72 -6.47 -15.74
N HIS A 24 -5.63 -6.40 -14.79
CA HIS A 24 -6.31 -5.16 -14.47
C HIS A 24 -5.39 -4.27 -13.64
N ARG A 25 -5.63 -2.98 -13.71
CA ARG A 25 -4.92 -1.98 -12.92
C ARG A 25 -5.76 -1.61 -11.70
N CYS A 26 -5.12 -1.51 -10.57
CA CYS A 26 -5.79 -1.10 -9.34
C CYS A 26 -4.81 -0.38 -8.43
N ASN A 27 -5.15 0.81 -8.05
CA ASN A 27 -4.36 1.62 -7.13
C ASN A 27 -4.68 1.24 -5.67
N PRO A 28 -3.77 0.60 -4.93
CA PRO A 28 -4.03 0.15 -3.56
C PRO A 28 -4.05 1.30 -2.53
N ILE A 29 -3.54 2.49 -2.90
CA ILE A 29 -3.57 3.70 -2.08
C ILE A 29 -4.41 4.81 -2.72
N ASN A 30 -5.45 4.43 -3.46
CA ASN A 30 -6.39 5.41 -4.01
C ASN A 30 -6.88 6.36 -2.90
N ALA A 31 -6.98 7.65 -3.23
CA ALA A 31 -7.32 8.72 -2.30
C ALA A 31 -8.63 8.48 -1.52
N ASP A 32 -9.59 7.81 -2.13
CA ASP A 32 -10.88 7.48 -1.50
C ASP A 32 -10.75 6.50 -0.32
N PHE A 33 -9.66 5.73 -0.28
CA PHE A 33 -9.38 4.79 0.82
C PHE A 33 -8.56 5.41 1.95
N LEU A 34 -7.97 6.60 1.74
CA LEU A 34 -7.16 7.30 2.72
C LEU A 34 -7.99 8.41 3.36
N THR A 35 -8.74 8.06 4.39
CA THR A 35 -9.64 8.99 5.07
C THR A 35 -8.95 9.76 6.19
N ASP A 36 -7.88 9.21 6.73
CA ASP A 36 -7.04 9.79 7.77
C ASP A 36 -5.56 9.53 7.46
N ILE A 37 -4.67 10.36 8.03
CA ILE A 37 -3.21 10.19 7.87
C ILE A 37 -2.74 8.84 8.43
N ALA A 38 -3.43 8.26 9.38
CA ALA A 38 -3.19 6.91 9.89
C ALA A 38 -3.34 5.83 8.79
N ASP A 39 -4.22 6.04 7.80
CA ASP A 39 -4.35 5.13 6.66
C ASP A 39 -3.11 5.20 5.74
N ALA A 40 -2.51 6.40 5.60
CA ALA A 40 -1.26 6.58 4.88
C ALA A 40 -0.09 5.95 5.63
N TYR A 41 -0.04 6.11 6.97
CA TYR A 41 0.96 5.45 7.82
C TYR A 41 0.89 3.93 7.69
N GLU A 42 -0.30 3.36 7.71
CA GLU A 42 -0.46 1.92 7.56
C GLU A 42 0.01 1.44 6.18
N ALA A 43 -0.32 2.17 5.11
CA ALA A 43 0.15 1.84 3.77
C ALA A 43 1.68 1.88 3.69
N ALA A 44 2.30 2.94 4.22
CA ALA A 44 3.75 3.08 4.30
C ALA A 44 4.40 1.95 5.12
N TYR A 45 3.84 1.63 6.29
CA TYR A 45 4.32 0.56 7.15
C TYR A 45 4.27 -0.80 6.45
N VAL A 46 3.13 -1.15 5.85
CA VAL A 46 2.92 -2.45 5.20
C VAL A 46 3.90 -2.66 4.06
N ILE A 47 4.13 -1.65 3.22
CA ILE A 47 5.07 -1.77 2.10
C ILE A 47 6.51 -1.88 2.58
N MET A 48 6.91 -1.08 3.57
CA MET A 48 8.28 -1.09 4.10
C MET A 48 8.61 -2.40 4.81
N ILE A 49 7.69 -2.94 5.61
CA ILE A 49 7.85 -4.26 6.24
C ILE A 49 7.79 -5.37 5.18
N GLY A 50 6.95 -5.26 4.17
CA GLY A 50 6.90 -6.20 3.06
C GLY A 50 8.22 -6.30 2.29
N LEU A 51 8.96 -5.18 2.17
CA LEU A 51 10.30 -5.13 1.56
C LEU A 51 11.41 -5.64 2.48
N ASN A 52 11.26 -5.50 3.79
CA ASN A 52 12.23 -5.91 4.81
C ASN A 52 11.52 -6.55 5.99
N ARG A 53 11.17 -7.83 5.89
CA ARG A 53 10.41 -8.56 6.93
C ARG A 53 11.05 -8.54 8.32
N SER A 54 12.39 -8.50 8.40
CA SER A 54 13.10 -8.39 9.67
C SER A 54 12.77 -7.10 10.46
N TRP A 55 12.29 -6.08 9.78
CA TRP A 55 11.88 -4.82 10.41
C TRP A 55 10.64 -4.97 11.30
N ALA A 56 9.79 -5.95 11.05
CA ALA A 56 8.64 -6.24 11.91
C ALA A 56 9.05 -6.53 13.38
N GLN A 57 10.27 -7.03 13.59
CA GLN A 57 10.82 -7.33 14.93
C GLN A 57 11.61 -6.15 15.52
N LYS A 58 11.77 -5.05 14.78
CA LYS A 58 12.58 -3.88 15.16
C LYS A 58 11.72 -2.63 15.30
N GLN A 59 10.50 -2.78 15.83
CA GLN A 59 9.63 -1.62 16.10
C GLN A 59 10.31 -0.70 17.10
N GLY A 60 10.26 0.62 16.84
CA GLY A 60 10.96 1.62 17.64
C GLY A 60 12.42 1.87 17.24
N ASP A 61 12.98 1.09 16.31
CA ASP A 61 14.29 1.39 15.72
C ASP A 61 14.19 2.61 14.79
N PHE A 62 15.08 3.56 14.99
CA PHE A 62 15.11 4.81 14.25
C PHE A 62 15.17 4.62 12.72
N PHE A 63 15.97 3.64 12.25
CA PHE A 63 16.10 3.36 10.81
C PHE A 63 14.94 2.57 10.23
N VAL A 64 14.04 2.08 11.08
CA VAL A 64 12.78 1.45 10.66
C VAL A 64 11.64 2.47 10.65
N GLU A 65 11.55 3.30 11.68
CA GLU A 65 10.47 4.27 11.82
C GLU A 65 10.63 5.45 10.86
N SER A 66 11.86 5.98 10.68
CA SER A 66 12.09 7.13 9.81
C SER A 66 11.58 6.95 8.37
N PRO A 67 11.90 5.83 7.66
CA PRO A 67 11.38 5.62 6.30
C PRO A 67 9.86 5.48 6.26
N VAL A 68 9.23 4.90 7.28
CA VAL A 68 7.76 4.79 7.35
C VAL A 68 7.14 6.17 7.51
N VAL A 69 7.68 7.00 8.40
CA VAL A 69 7.19 8.36 8.66
C VAL A 69 7.35 9.24 7.41
N LEU A 70 8.52 9.19 6.75
CA LEU A 70 8.75 9.97 5.52
C LEU A 70 7.79 9.54 4.39
N LEU A 71 7.64 8.24 4.18
CA LEU A 71 6.72 7.72 3.16
C LEU A 71 5.26 8.06 3.49
N THR A 72 4.89 8.07 4.78
CA THR A 72 3.57 8.52 5.24
C THR A 72 3.31 9.97 4.84
N ALA A 73 4.26 10.86 5.11
CA ALA A 73 4.14 12.27 4.74
C ALA A 73 3.97 12.45 3.23
N ILE A 74 4.73 11.70 2.43
CA ILE A 74 4.63 11.73 0.97
C ILE A 74 3.27 11.21 0.48
N ILE A 75 2.80 10.06 0.97
CA ILE A 75 1.50 9.50 0.58
C ILE A 75 0.37 10.46 0.97
N TRP A 76 0.41 11.02 2.18
CA TRP A 76 -0.61 11.97 2.63
C TRP A 76 -0.58 13.27 1.83
N PHE A 77 0.60 13.79 1.52
CA PHE A 77 0.72 14.93 0.61
C PHE A 77 0.04 14.67 -0.73
N LEU A 78 0.31 13.53 -1.36
CA LEU A 78 -0.30 13.17 -2.64
C LEU A 78 -1.81 12.97 -2.51
N ARG A 79 -2.30 12.52 -1.34
CA ARG A 79 -3.73 12.39 -1.04
C ARG A 79 -4.46 13.74 -1.08
N ILE A 80 -3.85 14.79 -0.54
CA ILE A 80 -4.44 16.12 -0.47
C ILE A 80 -4.13 16.98 -1.70
N TYR A 81 -3.05 16.69 -2.40
CA TYR A 81 -2.64 17.44 -3.58
C TYR A 81 -3.58 17.15 -4.76
N GLN A 82 -4.16 18.22 -5.34
CA GLN A 82 -5.09 18.13 -6.48
C GLN A 82 -6.19 17.05 -6.30
N ASN A 83 -6.81 16.99 -5.13
CA ASN A 83 -7.85 16.02 -4.78
C ASN A 83 -7.41 14.55 -4.97
N GLY A 84 -6.15 14.26 -4.72
CA GLY A 84 -5.61 12.90 -4.78
C GLY A 84 -5.33 12.37 -6.19
N LYS A 85 -5.36 13.22 -7.22
CA LYS A 85 -5.11 12.81 -8.62
C LYS A 85 -3.83 12.00 -8.80
N TYR A 86 -2.80 12.31 -8.03
CA TYR A 86 -1.48 11.64 -8.08
C TYR A 86 -1.24 10.72 -6.89
N CYS A 87 -2.28 10.41 -6.11
CA CYS A 87 -2.15 9.52 -4.96
C CYS A 87 -2.04 8.07 -5.40
N THR A 88 -0.90 7.73 -5.99
CA THR A 88 -0.53 6.37 -6.37
C THR A 88 0.86 6.03 -5.84
N PHE A 89 1.12 4.75 -5.65
CA PHE A 89 2.41 4.32 -5.12
C PHE A 89 3.59 4.67 -6.04
N PRO A 90 3.50 4.54 -7.39
CA PRO A 90 4.51 5.05 -8.29
C PRO A 90 4.84 6.53 -8.10
N HIS A 91 3.84 7.39 -7.99
CA HIS A 91 4.09 8.81 -7.76
C HIS A 91 4.75 9.09 -6.39
N ALA A 92 4.42 8.30 -5.37
CA ALA A 92 5.08 8.43 -4.07
C ALA A 92 6.58 8.10 -4.17
N ILE A 93 6.94 7.04 -4.90
CA ILE A 93 8.34 6.68 -5.14
C ILE A 93 9.06 7.76 -5.97
N GLU A 94 8.43 8.25 -7.04
CA GLU A 94 9.03 9.27 -7.89
C GLU A 94 9.26 10.59 -7.13
N LEU A 95 8.32 10.99 -6.25
CA LEU A 95 8.51 12.15 -5.40
C LEU A 95 9.64 11.93 -4.40
N LEU A 96 9.70 10.78 -3.73
CA LEU A 96 10.78 10.44 -2.79
C LEU A 96 12.15 10.45 -3.48
N ASN A 97 12.25 10.08 -4.75
CA ASN A 97 13.49 10.03 -5.51
C ASN A 97 14.04 11.41 -5.92
N LYS A 98 13.25 12.46 -5.79
CA LYS A 98 13.73 13.83 -6.00
C LYS A 98 14.82 14.20 -4.99
N LYS A 99 15.48 15.35 -5.19
CA LYS A 99 16.39 15.91 -4.20
C LYS A 99 15.63 16.21 -2.92
N TYR A 100 16.23 15.91 -1.78
CA TYR A 100 15.52 16.04 -0.50
C TYR A 100 15.15 17.51 -0.21
N GLU A 101 15.93 18.48 -0.69
CA GLU A 101 15.62 19.89 -0.57
C GLU A 101 14.31 20.26 -1.27
N GLU A 102 14.08 19.70 -2.46
CA GLU A 102 12.82 19.88 -3.20
C GLU A 102 11.67 19.19 -2.48
N VAL A 103 11.88 17.94 -2.03
CA VAL A 103 10.86 17.15 -1.33
C VAL A 103 10.41 17.85 -0.06
N PHE A 104 11.35 18.27 0.81
CA PHE A 104 11.00 18.94 2.06
C PHE A 104 10.35 20.30 1.82
N THR A 105 10.82 21.08 0.85
CA THR A 105 10.18 22.36 0.50
C THR A 105 8.73 22.17 0.10
N ILE A 106 8.41 21.13 -0.69
CA ILE A 106 7.05 20.81 -1.12
C ILE A 106 6.20 20.32 0.06
N LEU A 107 6.72 19.41 0.89
CA LEU A 107 5.99 18.82 1.99
C LEU A 107 5.74 19.82 3.14
N MET A 108 6.73 20.67 3.46
CA MET A 108 6.61 21.73 4.49
C MET A 108 5.59 22.81 4.15
N ALA A 109 5.20 22.94 2.88
CA ALA A 109 4.11 23.82 2.48
C ALA A 109 2.73 23.36 3.04
N ARG A 110 2.68 22.23 3.76
CA ARG A 110 1.49 21.64 4.35
C ARG A 110 1.64 21.53 5.87
N PRO A 111 0.95 22.40 6.65
CA PRO A 111 1.11 22.43 8.12
C PRO A 111 0.76 21.09 8.80
N GLU A 112 -0.17 20.33 8.25
CA GLU A 112 -0.57 19.02 8.77
C GLU A 112 0.56 17.97 8.73
N LEU A 113 1.63 18.21 7.96
CA LEU A 113 2.80 17.32 7.86
C LEU A 113 3.95 17.72 8.78
N GLU A 114 3.88 18.86 9.45
CA GLU A 114 4.95 19.40 10.27
C GLU A 114 5.51 18.39 11.27
N ASN A 115 4.62 17.74 12.03
CA ASN A 115 5.03 16.75 13.03
C ASN A 115 5.71 15.50 12.42
N TYR A 116 5.39 15.15 11.18
CA TYR A 116 6.02 14.02 10.48
C TYR A 116 7.38 14.37 9.90
N LEU A 117 7.64 15.66 9.69
CA LEU A 117 8.83 16.15 9.03
C LEU A 117 9.85 16.77 9.99
N SER A 118 9.46 17.13 11.22
CA SER A 118 10.29 17.88 12.16
C SER A 118 11.68 17.29 12.32
N ALA A 119 11.80 15.99 12.60
CA ALA A 119 13.10 15.34 12.79
C ALA A 119 14.01 15.39 11.55
N PHE A 120 13.43 15.38 10.35
CA PHE A 120 14.17 15.48 9.09
C PHE A 120 14.60 16.93 8.81
N VAL A 121 13.70 17.87 9.10
CA VAL A 121 13.94 19.31 8.90
C VAL A 121 14.97 19.79 9.91
N ASP A 122 14.90 19.37 11.16
CA ASP A 122 15.88 19.70 12.20
C ASP A 122 17.28 19.17 11.83
N ALA A 123 17.36 17.94 11.31
CA ALA A 123 18.63 17.39 10.81
C ALA A 123 19.17 18.15 9.60
N TRP A 124 18.28 18.59 8.70
CA TRP A 124 18.66 19.37 7.52
C TRP A 124 19.16 20.76 7.90
N GLN A 125 18.41 21.50 8.72
CA GLN A 125 18.75 22.87 9.13
C GLN A 125 19.89 22.91 10.16
N GLY A 126 19.97 21.90 11.03
CA GLY A 126 21.01 21.75 12.04
C GLY A 126 22.36 21.27 11.50
N GLY A 127 22.47 20.99 10.19
CA GLY A 127 23.71 20.56 9.56
C GLY A 127 24.09 19.10 9.79
N ALA A 128 23.17 18.26 10.33
CA ALA A 128 23.36 16.82 10.54
C ALA A 128 23.13 16.04 9.24
N GLN A 129 23.82 16.41 8.17
CA GLN A 129 23.58 15.89 6.81
C GLN A 129 23.78 14.38 6.69
N GLU A 130 24.79 13.81 7.37
CA GLU A 130 25.03 12.36 7.33
C GLU A 130 23.85 11.56 7.92
N GLN A 131 23.31 12.04 9.04
CA GLN A 131 22.12 11.45 9.66
C GLN A 131 20.91 11.55 8.72
N LEU A 132 20.66 12.72 8.14
CA LEU A 132 19.58 12.94 7.19
C LEU A 132 19.69 12.03 5.96
N GLN A 133 20.89 11.94 5.39
CA GLN A 133 21.13 11.05 4.24
C GLN A 133 20.91 9.59 4.60
N GLY A 134 21.30 9.16 5.81
CA GLY A 134 21.01 7.80 6.31
C GLY A 134 19.52 7.52 6.43
N GLN A 135 18.73 8.46 6.97
CA GLN A 135 17.29 8.35 7.05
C GLN A 135 16.63 8.23 5.68
N ILE A 136 17.01 9.08 4.73
CA ILE A 136 16.46 9.09 3.37
C ILE A 136 16.89 7.82 2.62
N ALA A 137 18.13 7.37 2.75
CA ALA A 137 18.63 6.16 2.12
C ALA A 137 17.91 4.92 2.64
N SER A 138 17.55 4.87 3.93
CA SER A 138 16.79 3.77 4.51
C SER A 138 15.39 3.64 3.91
N ALA A 139 14.82 4.71 3.36
CA ALA A 139 13.58 4.68 2.58
C ALA A 139 13.83 4.34 1.10
N LYS A 140 14.78 5.02 0.45
CA LYS A 140 15.02 4.90 -1.00
C LYS A 140 15.52 3.51 -1.40
N ILE A 141 16.44 2.92 -0.64
CA ILE A 141 17.08 1.65 -1.00
C ILE A 141 16.06 0.49 -1.07
N PRO A 142 15.20 0.26 -0.07
CA PRO A 142 14.18 -0.79 -0.19
C PRO A 142 13.19 -0.52 -1.31
N LEU A 143 12.72 0.72 -1.45
CA LEU A 143 11.72 1.10 -2.44
C LEU A 143 12.24 1.02 -3.88
N SER A 144 13.55 1.18 -4.10
CA SER A 144 14.14 1.02 -5.45
C SER A 144 13.93 -0.38 -6.03
N ARG A 145 13.76 -1.41 -5.18
CA ARG A 145 13.54 -2.79 -5.61
C ARG A 145 12.20 -2.99 -6.32
N ILE A 146 11.22 -2.14 -6.08
CA ILE A 146 9.88 -2.23 -6.68
C ILE A 146 9.66 -1.19 -7.79
N ILE A 147 10.72 -0.52 -8.24
CA ILE A 147 10.69 0.34 -9.41
C ILE A 147 10.70 -0.55 -10.66
N SER A 148 9.51 -0.74 -11.23
CA SER A 148 9.31 -1.57 -12.42
C SER A 148 8.18 -1.00 -13.26
N PRO A 149 8.32 -0.91 -14.59
CA PRO A 149 7.24 -0.46 -15.47
C PRO A 149 5.95 -1.27 -15.30
N ALA A 150 6.07 -2.58 -15.07
CA ALA A 150 4.93 -3.47 -14.87
C ALA A 150 4.18 -3.16 -13.55
N LEU A 151 4.93 -3.03 -12.44
CA LEU A 151 4.35 -2.64 -11.15
C LEU A 151 3.73 -1.24 -11.23
N TYR A 152 4.42 -0.29 -11.84
CA TYR A 152 3.93 1.07 -12.01
C TYR A 152 2.63 1.11 -12.80
N TRP A 153 2.55 0.34 -13.89
CA TRP A 153 1.35 0.25 -14.70
C TRP A 153 0.16 -0.29 -13.90
N VAL A 154 0.35 -1.45 -13.25
CA VAL A 154 -0.73 -2.10 -12.49
C VAL A 154 -1.18 -1.27 -11.29
N MET A 155 -0.24 -0.65 -10.56
CA MET A 155 -0.52 0.06 -9.31
C MET A 155 -0.97 1.51 -9.49
N SER A 156 -1.02 2.04 -10.71
CA SER A 156 -1.41 3.43 -10.99
C SER A 156 -2.79 3.61 -11.60
N GLY A 157 -3.49 2.52 -11.95
CA GLY A 157 -4.80 2.61 -12.59
C GLY A 157 -5.95 2.26 -11.66
N ASP A 158 -7.18 2.49 -12.14
CA ASP A 158 -8.42 2.31 -11.40
C ASP A 158 -9.47 1.55 -12.24
N ASP A 159 -9.09 0.40 -12.81
CA ASP A 159 -10.00 -0.43 -13.60
C ASP A 159 -11.08 -1.09 -12.70
N PHE A 160 -10.78 -1.23 -11.41
CA PHE A 160 -11.72 -1.69 -10.38
C PHE A 160 -11.29 -1.23 -8.99
N SER A 161 -12.25 -1.23 -8.03
CA SER A 161 -11.98 -0.93 -6.62
C SER A 161 -11.76 -2.20 -5.80
N LEU A 162 -10.97 -2.13 -4.72
CA LEU A 162 -10.75 -3.24 -3.79
C LEU A 162 -11.93 -3.51 -2.83
N ASP A 163 -13.05 -2.84 -2.99
CA ASP A 163 -14.32 -3.16 -2.30
C ASP A 163 -14.99 -4.36 -3.01
N LEU A 164 -14.44 -5.57 -2.78
CA LEU A 164 -14.73 -6.76 -3.56
C LEU A 164 -16.13 -7.33 -3.32
N ASN A 165 -16.60 -7.30 -2.08
CA ASN A 165 -17.90 -7.85 -1.67
C ASN A 165 -18.98 -6.78 -1.56
N ASN A 166 -18.87 -5.71 -2.34
CA ASN A 166 -19.90 -4.68 -2.46
C ASN A 166 -21.17 -5.28 -3.09
N PRO A 167 -22.35 -5.18 -2.45
CA PRO A 167 -23.59 -5.72 -3.00
C PRO A 167 -23.97 -5.18 -4.39
N GLN A 168 -23.63 -3.92 -4.66
CA GLN A 168 -23.96 -3.25 -5.92
C GLN A 168 -22.94 -3.52 -7.03
N ALA A 169 -21.70 -3.88 -6.67
CA ALA A 169 -20.63 -4.13 -7.61
C ALA A 169 -19.70 -5.25 -7.12
N PRO A 170 -20.21 -6.48 -6.99
CA PRO A 170 -19.43 -7.61 -6.48
C PRO A 170 -18.31 -7.98 -7.44
N LYS A 171 -17.19 -8.47 -6.89
CA LYS A 171 -16.01 -8.83 -7.69
C LYS A 171 -15.44 -10.17 -7.26
N ILE A 172 -14.84 -10.86 -8.22
CA ILE A 172 -13.97 -12.01 -8.00
C ILE A 172 -12.57 -11.53 -8.40
N LEU A 173 -11.66 -11.49 -7.45
CA LEU A 173 -10.28 -11.07 -7.68
C LEU A 173 -9.35 -12.27 -7.61
N CYS A 174 -8.55 -12.46 -8.64
CA CYS A 174 -7.40 -13.35 -8.65
C CYS A 174 -6.12 -12.51 -8.61
N VAL A 175 -5.21 -12.86 -7.71
CA VAL A 175 -3.92 -12.19 -7.56
C VAL A 175 -2.83 -13.22 -7.78
N GLY A 176 -2.04 -13.01 -8.82
CA GLY A 176 -0.91 -13.87 -9.16
C GLY A 176 0.38 -13.42 -8.45
N SER A 177 1.22 -14.39 -8.12
CA SER A 177 2.59 -14.17 -7.65
C SER A 177 3.56 -15.04 -8.45
N ASN A 178 4.81 -14.59 -8.55
CA ASN A 178 5.89 -15.34 -9.20
C ASN A 178 6.95 -15.70 -8.16
N PRO A 179 7.25 -16.99 -7.95
CA PRO A 179 8.27 -17.43 -7.00
C PRO A 179 9.65 -16.82 -7.25
N ASP A 180 10.03 -16.63 -8.50
CA ASP A 180 11.35 -16.07 -8.87
C ASP A 180 11.47 -14.58 -8.51
N ARG A 181 10.35 -13.88 -8.35
CA ARG A 181 10.28 -12.45 -8.01
C ARG A 181 9.57 -12.19 -6.69
N GLN A 182 9.45 -13.19 -5.86
CA GLN A 182 8.66 -13.17 -4.62
C GLN A 182 9.03 -12.01 -3.70
N ASN A 183 10.32 -11.71 -3.52
CA ASN A 183 10.77 -10.63 -2.62
C ASN A 183 10.29 -9.24 -3.07
N ILE A 184 10.00 -9.06 -4.34
CA ILE A 184 9.52 -7.82 -4.93
C ILE A 184 7.98 -7.79 -4.87
N TYR A 185 7.36 -8.84 -5.40
CA TYR A 185 5.90 -8.89 -5.51
C TYR A 185 5.22 -9.04 -4.16
N SER A 186 5.82 -9.75 -3.20
CA SER A 186 5.24 -9.89 -1.86
C SER A 186 5.01 -8.55 -1.16
N ALA A 187 5.87 -7.56 -1.37
CA ALA A 187 5.70 -6.23 -0.80
C ALA A 187 4.49 -5.50 -1.41
N ALA A 188 4.37 -5.50 -2.75
CA ALA A 188 3.21 -4.94 -3.43
C ALA A 188 1.92 -5.67 -3.04
N LEU A 189 1.94 -7.02 -3.03
CA LEU A 189 0.80 -7.84 -2.63
C LEU A 189 0.38 -7.61 -1.18
N SER A 190 1.33 -7.38 -0.27
CA SER A 190 1.02 -7.06 1.12
C SER A 190 0.17 -5.81 1.25
N LEU A 191 0.44 -4.80 0.41
CA LEU A 191 -0.36 -3.57 0.38
C LEU A 191 -1.79 -3.83 -0.12
N TYR A 192 -1.97 -4.62 -1.20
CA TYR A 192 -3.30 -5.04 -1.64
C TYR A 192 -4.03 -5.82 -0.56
N ASN A 193 -3.38 -6.81 0.04
CA ASN A 193 -3.96 -7.68 1.06
C ASN A 193 -4.42 -6.88 2.29
N SER A 194 -3.59 -5.97 2.80
CA SER A 194 -3.96 -5.08 3.90
C SER A 194 -5.23 -4.28 3.58
N ARG A 195 -5.33 -3.77 2.36
CA ARG A 195 -6.48 -2.98 1.94
C ARG A 195 -7.74 -3.84 1.73
N ILE A 196 -7.59 -5.01 1.12
CA ILE A 196 -8.68 -5.97 0.90
C ILE A 196 -9.30 -6.39 2.24
N VAL A 197 -8.49 -6.76 3.23
CA VAL A 197 -8.98 -7.15 4.57
C VAL A 197 -9.86 -6.07 5.19
N LYS A 198 -9.43 -4.82 5.11
CA LYS A 198 -10.18 -3.69 5.67
C LYS A 198 -11.52 -3.45 4.96
N THR A 199 -11.60 -3.76 3.67
CA THR A 199 -12.81 -3.51 2.88
C THR A 199 -13.81 -4.65 2.95
N ILE A 200 -13.35 -5.91 2.92
CA ILE A 200 -14.26 -7.08 2.91
C ILE A 200 -14.81 -7.41 4.30
N ASN A 201 -14.06 -7.09 5.36
CA ASN A 201 -14.42 -7.45 6.74
C ASN A 201 -15.29 -6.38 7.40
N ARG A 202 -16.42 -6.06 6.78
CA ARG A 202 -17.37 -5.02 7.24
C ARG A 202 -18.80 -5.55 7.24
N LYS A 203 -19.62 -5.00 8.14
CA LYS A 203 -21.08 -5.28 8.15
C LYS A 203 -21.75 -4.73 6.88
N GLY A 204 -22.84 -5.37 6.46
CA GLY A 204 -23.63 -4.94 5.30
C GLY A 204 -23.05 -5.35 3.94
N LYS A 205 -21.93 -6.08 3.92
CA LYS A 205 -21.31 -6.60 2.71
C LYS A 205 -21.84 -8.00 2.34
N LEU A 206 -21.62 -8.42 1.09
CA LEU A 206 -21.92 -9.78 0.65
C LEU A 206 -21.03 -10.80 1.37
N LYS A 207 -21.48 -12.05 1.41
CA LYS A 207 -20.63 -13.20 1.79
C LYS A 207 -19.40 -13.23 0.90
N CYS A 208 -18.23 -13.45 1.48
CA CYS A 208 -16.96 -13.46 0.77
C CYS A 208 -16.12 -14.67 1.17
N GLY A 209 -15.42 -15.27 0.21
CA GLY A 209 -14.38 -16.27 0.45
C GLY A 209 -13.01 -15.68 0.15
N VAL A 210 -12.06 -15.90 1.02
CA VAL A 210 -10.65 -15.58 0.82
C VAL A 210 -9.88 -16.89 0.73
N VAL A 211 -9.28 -17.16 -0.41
CA VAL A 211 -8.44 -18.34 -0.63
C VAL A 211 -7.00 -17.88 -0.75
N ILE A 212 -6.15 -18.35 0.13
CA ILE A 212 -4.74 -17.99 0.17
C ILE A 212 -3.93 -19.26 -0.02
N ASP A 213 -3.23 -19.32 -1.14
CA ASP A 213 -2.26 -20.36 -1.39
C ASP A 213 -0.86 -19.86 -0.99
N GLU A 214 -0.08 -20.70 -0.32
CA GLU A 214 1.27 -20.39 0.15
C GLU A 214 1.38 -19.13 1.05
N LEU A 215 0.52 -19.02 2.06
CA LEU A 215 0.49 -17.90 3.02
C LEU A 215 1.87 -17.47 3.57
N PRO A 216 2.82 -18.38 3.90
CA PRO A 216 4.12 -17.98 4.42
C PRO A 216 4.95 -17.07 3.49
N THR A 217 4.61 -17.04 2.22
CA THR A 217 5.33 -16.28 1.21
C THR A 217 4.98 -14.80 1.19
N ILE A 218 3.88 -14.42 1.83
CA ILE A 218 3.32 -13.05 1.80
C ILE A 218 3.31 -12.47 3.23
N PHE A 219 3.69 -11.20 3.38
CA PHE A 219 3.40 -10.46 4.61
C PHE A 219 1.94 -10.04 4.59
N PHE A 220 1.13 -10.61 5.47
CA PHE A 220 -0.31 -10.38 5.49
C PHE A 220 -0.75 -9.74 6.81
N LYS A 221 -0.60 -8.41 6.88
CA LYS A 221 -1.04 -7.65 8.06
C LYS A 221 -2.55 -7.74 8.24
N GLY A 222 -2.98 -8.07 9.46
CA GLY A 222 -4.39 -8.12 9.84
C GLY A 222 -5.09 -9.44 9.52
N LEU A 223 -4.37 -10.48 9.08
CA LEU A 223 -4.95 -11.80 8.86
C LEU A 223 -5.48 -12.42 10.15
N ASP A 224 -4.78 -12.30 11.26
CA ASP A 224 -5.18 -12.73 12.59
C ASP A 224 -6.50 -12.07 13.02
N ASN A 225 -6.61 -10.77 12.83
CA ASN A 225 -7.85 -10.03 13.08
C ASN A 225 -8.97 -10.45 12.10
N LEU A 226 -8.64 -10.67 10.83
CA LEU A 226 -9.61 -11.19 9.87
C LEU A 226 -10.17 -12.54 10.34
N ILE A 227 -9.31 -13.49 10.68
CA ILE A 227 -9.73 -14.83 11.16
C ILE A 227 -10.60 -14.71 12.41
N ALA A 228 -10.23 -13.87 13.36
CA ALA A 228 -10.97 -13.67 14.61
C ALA A 228 -12.38 -13.08 14.39
N THR A 229 -12.57 -12.22 13.39
CA THR A 229 -13.81 -11.45 13.17
C THR A 229 -14.59 -11.83 11.91
N ALA A 230 -13.99 -12.64 11.04
CA ALA A 230 -14.53 -13.01 9.73
C ALA A 230 -15.94 -13.61 9.80
N ARG A 231 -16.19 -14.49 10.78
CA ARG A 231 -17.50 -15.16 10.93
C ARG A 231 -18.63 -14.17 11.10
N SER A 232 -18.46 -13.13 11.92
CA SER A 232 -19.49 -12.10 12.16
C SER A 232 -19.80 -11.27 10.92
N ASN A 233 -18.83 -11.15 10.02
CA ASN A 233 -18.93 -10.40 8.76
C ASN A 233 -19.16 -11.30 7.55
N ARG A 234 -19.44 -12.60 7.77
CA ARG A 234 -19.73 -13.60 6.72
C ARG A 234 -18.58 -13.77 5.73
N VAL A 235 -17.35 -13.71 6.21
CA VAL A 235 -16.13 -13.98 5.44
C VAL A 235 -15.60 -15.37 5.83
N ALA A 236 -15.32 -16.21 4.84
CA ALA A 236 -14.61 -17.48 5.00
C ALA A 236 -13.14 -17.28 4.59
N VAL A 237 -12.20 -17.82 5.34
CA VAL A 237 -10.75 -17.77 5.07
C VAL A 237 -10.23 -19.19 4.98
#